data_ab2cc3585ec2728ca65f3c5978cbdc8a
#
_entry.id   ab2cc3585ec2728ca65f3c5978cbdc8a
#
_cell.length_a   1.000
_cell.length_b   1.000
_cell.length_c   1.000
_cell.angle_alpha   90.00
_cell.angle_beta   90.00
_cell.angle_gamma   90.00
#
_symmetry.space_group_name_H-M   'P 1'
#
loop_
_entity.id
_entity.type
_entity.pdbx_description
1 polymer ?
#
loop_
_entity_poly.entity_id
_entity_poly.type
_entity_poly.pdbx_seq_one_letter_code
_entity_poly.pdbx_strand_id
1 'polypeptide(L)'
;MCIRDSYLGGISFLKGLGNVHSISHMIGAEFNTHHGLTNAIVLPVVLRYNLIGMEEKVQRMSEAMQFEDHSVNSFIKNIEDILDRVNIPKSLSEINVPEDCAKRIAEKAMLDQAYTTNPKKASLEDLEEIVIQSIKKAR
;
A
#
# COMPACT_ATOMS: atom_id res chain seq x y z
N MET A 1 21.12 4.27 10.07
CA MET A 1 20.25 3.10 9.86
C MET A 1 20.94 1.87 10.47
N CYS A 2 20.27 1.14 11.35
CA CYS A 2 20.87 -0.02 12.02
C CYS A 2 20.90 -1.23 11.09
N ILE A 3 22.01 -1.97 11.05
CA ILE A 3 22.14 -3.22 10.23
C ILE A 3 21.04 -4.21 10.61
N ARG A 4 20.68 -4.30 11.89
CA ARG A 4 19.58 -5.14 12.37
C ARG A 4 18.24 -4.77 11.71
N ASP A 5 17.92 -3.49 11.59
CA ASP A 5 16.64 -3.04 11.05
C ASP A 5 16.55 -3.34 9.54
N SER A 6 17.64 -3.15 8.82
CA SER A 6 17.75 -3.53 7.40
C SER A 6 17.64 -5.04 7.19
N TYR A 7 18.25 -5.83 8.06
CA TYR A 7 18.20 -7.29 7.99
C TYR A 7 16.80 -7.84 8.28
N LEU A 8 16.13 -7.35 9.33
CA LEU A 8 14.76 -7.75 9.65
C LEU A 8 13.76 -7.30 8.57
N GLY A 9 13.95 -6.10 8.00
CA GLY A 9 13.19 -5.65 6.84
C GLY A 9 13.37 -6.58 5.62
N GLY A 10 14.59 -7.02 5.35
CA GLY A 10 14.89 -7.97 4.30
C GLY A 10 14.24 -9.35 4.53
N ILE A 11 14.27 -9.85 5.77
CA ILE A 11 13.61 -11.12 6.12
C ILE A 11 12.08 -11.02 5.96
N SER A 12 11.48 -9.88 6.29
CA SER A 12 10.03 -9.70 6.16
C SER A 12 9.55 -9.86 4.71
N PHE A 13 10.42 -9.63 3.72
CA PHE A 13 10.16 -9.86 2.31
C PHE A 13 9.74 -11.29 1.99
N LEU A 14 10.21 -12.27 2.76
CA LEU A 14 9.84 -13.68 2.62
C LEU A 14 8.35 -13.96 2.93
N LYS A 15 7.64 -13.01 3.53
CA LYS A 15 6.19 -13.11 3.77
C LYS A 15 5.35 -12.83 2.53
N GLY A 16 5.98 -12.31 1.46
CA GLY A 16 5.30 -11.84 0.27
C GLY A 16 4.94 -10.35 0.34
N LEU A 17 4.52 -9.80 -0.79
CA LEU A 17 4.42 -8.35 -0.99
C LEU A 17 2.99 -7.80 -0.97
N GLY A 18 1.99 -8.56 -1.41
CA GLY A 18 0.59 -8.15 -1.40
C GLY A 18 0.19 -7.10 -2.45
N ASN A 19 -1.02 -6.57 -2.27
CA ASN A 19 -1.68 -5.70 -3.26
C ASN A 19 -0.98 -4.36 -3.49
N VAL A 20 -0.25 -3.83 -2.53
CA VAL A 20 0.56 -2.62 -2.75
C VAL A 20 1.51 -2.83 -3.92
N HIS A 21 2.23 -3.93 -3.92
CA HIS A 21 3.21 -4.25 -4.96
C HIS A 21 2.55 -4.72 -6.26
N SER A 22 1.51 -5.55 -6.22
CA SER A 22 0.83 -5.99 -7.43
C SER A 22 0.28 -4.80 -8.25
N ILE A 23 -0.26 -3.78 -7.58
CA ILE A 23 -0.74 -2.55 -8.20
C ILE A 23 0.45 -1.70 -8.69
N SER A 24 1.46 -1.48 -7.84
CA SER A 24 2.57 -0.60 -8.19
C SER A 24 3.47 -1.16 -9.30
N HIS A 25 3.58 -2.48 -9.43
CA HIS A 25 4.29 -3.11 -10.55
C HIS A 25 3.63 -2.75 -11.88
N MET A 26 2.30 -2.81 -11.94
CA MET A 26 1.56 -2.49 -13.17
C MET A 26 1.61 -1.00 -13.52
N ILE A 27 1.48 -0.15 -12.50
CA ILE A 27 1.60 1.31 -12.68
C ILE A 27 3.04 1.67 -13.10
N GLY A 28 4.05 1.11 -12.46
CA GLY A 28 5.44 1.35 -12.82
C GLY A 28 5.77 0.91 -14.24
N ALA A 29 5.27 -0.25 -14.66
CA ALA A 29 5.49 -0.77 -16.01
C ALA A 29 4.80 0.07 -17.10
N GLU A 30 3.62 0.64 -16.81
CA GLU A 30 2.83 1.37 -17.82
C GLU A 30 3.19 2.87 -17.86
N PHE A 31 3.45 3.49 -16.72
CA PHE A 31 3.66 4.94 -16.59
C PHE A 31 5.10 5.33 -16.22
N ASN A 32 6.01 4.36 -16.14
CA ASN A 32 7.41 4.57 -15.77
C ASN A 32 7.58 5.36 -14.45
N THR A 33 6.73 5.06 -13.46
CA THR A 33 6.79 5.70 -12.14
C THR A 33 7.86 5.05 -11.26
N HIS A 34 8.41 5.83 -10.32
CA HIS A 34 9.38 5.29 -9.36
C HIS A 34 8.67 4.29 -8.41
N HIS A 35 9.13 3.04 -8.39
CA HIS A 35 8.49 1.93 -7.66
C HIS A 35 8.20 2.24 -6.19
N GLY A 36 9.20 2.70 -5.44
CA GLY A 36 9.03 3.03 -4.02
C GLY A 36 8.05 4.17 -3.78
N LEU A 37 8.02 5.17 -4.66
CA LEU A 37 7.06 6.28 -4.59
C LEU A 37 5.64 5.79 -4.83
N THR A 38 5.44 4.98 -5.86
CA THR A 38 4.12 4.39 -6.16
C THR A 38 3.63 3.51 -5.01
N ASN A 39 4.48 2.66 -4.44
CA ASN A 39 4.16 1.88 -3.24
C ASN A 39 3.69 2.77 -2.09
N ALA A 40 4.42 3.85 -1.81
CA ALA A 40 4.11 4.76 -0.71
C ALA A 40 2.76 5.46 -0.89
N ILE A 41 2.39 5.83 -2.12
CA ILE A 41 1.09 6.45 -2.43
C ILE A 41 -0.06 5.45 -2.27
N VAL A 42 0.11 4.23 -2.78
CA VAL A 42 -0.94 3.18 -2.76
C VAL A 42 -1.14 2.60 -1.36
N LEU A 43 -0.10 2.60 -0.51
CA LEU A 43 -0.09 1.93 0.79
C LEU A 43 -1.28 2.29 1.70
N PRO A 44 -1.65 3.57 1.94
CA PRO A 44 -2.76 3.89 2.84
C PRO A 44 -4.09 3.30 2.39
N VAL A 45 -4.37 3.30 1.09
CA VAL A 45 -5.62 2.75 0.53
C VAL A 45 -5.68 1.24 0.72
N VAL A 46 -4.60 0.54 0.42
CA VAL A 46 -4.51 -0.91 0.62
C VAL A 46 -4.58 -1.28 2.10
N LEU A 47 -4.01 -0.47 3.01
CA LEU A 47 -4.13 -0.69 4.45
C LEU A 47 -5.59 -0.58 4.92
N ARG A 48 -6.34 0.42 4.46
CA ARG A 48 -7.79 0.53 4.77
C ARG A 48 -8.56 -0.71 4.34
N TYR A 49 -8.22 -1.29 3.20
CA TYR A 49 -8.84 -2.53 2.74
C TYR A 49 -8.41 -3.75 3.56
N ASN A 50 -7.10 -3.90 3.78
CA ASN A 50 -6.54 -5.11 4.37
C ASN A 50 -6.77 -5.24 5.89
N LEU A 51 -6.79 -4.11 6.63
CA LEU A 51 -6.77 -4.15 8.10
C LEU A 51 -8.14 -4.35 8.74
N ILE A 52 -9.23 -4.41 7.97
CA ILE A 52 -10.56 -4.73 8.48
C ILE A 52 -10.54 -6.16 9.05
N GLY A 53 -10.86 -6.30 10.34
CA GLY A 53 -10.85 -7.58 11.04
C GLY A 53 -9.44 -8.06 11.46
N MET A 54 -8.46 -7.15 11.50
CA MET A 54 -7.08 -7.46 11.91
C MET A 54 -6.61 -6.65 13.13
N GLU A 55 -7.54 -6.30 14.01
CA GLU A 55 -7.31 -5.39 15.15
C GLU A 55 -6.15 -5.86 16.04
N GLU A 56 -6.04 -7.15 16.35
CA GLU A 56 -4.95 -7.70 17.16
C GLU A 56 -3.57 -7.51 16.50
N LYS A 57 -3.51 -7.68 15.17
CA LYS A 57 -2.25 -7.44 14.44
C LYS A 57 -1.90 -5.96 14.43
N VAL A 58 -2.89 -5.09 14.26
CA VAL A 58 -2.71 -3.64 14.29
C VAL A 58 -2.22 -3.20 15.65
N GLN A 59 -2.81 -3.70 16.74
CA GLN A 59 -2.32 -3.42 18.10
C GLN A 59 -0.85 -3.75 18.25
N ARG A 60 -0.43 -4.96 17.89
CA ARG A 60 0.98 -5.39 17.98
C ARG A 60 1.92 -4.54 17.11
N MET A 61 1.46 -4.13 15.92
CA MET A 61 2.24 -3.23 15.06
C MET A 61 2.36 -1.84 15.67
N SER A 62 1.27 -1.29 16.21
CA SER A 62 1.24 0.01 16.87
C SER A 62 2.15 0.04 18.10
N GLU A 63 2.11 -1.00 18.94
CA GLU A 63 3.01 -1.16 20.09
C GLU A 63 4.48 -1.18 19.65
N ALA A 64 4.81 -1.94 18.60
CA ALA A 64 6.17 -2.02 18.07
C ALA A 64 6.66 -0.68 17.48
N MET A 65 5.75 0.12 16.93
CA MET A 65 6.02 1.47 16.40
C MET A 65 5.90 2.57 17.46
N GLN A 66 5.55 2.23 18.70
CA GLN A 66 5.35 3.16 19.82
C GLN A 66 4.28 4.22 19.54
N PHE A 67 3.20 3.84 18.87
CA PHE A 67 2.04 4.70 18.71
C PHE A 67 1.20 4.69 19.99
N GLU A 68 0.61 5.84 20.36
CA GLU A 68 -0.20 5.97 21.58
C GLU A 68 -1.57 5.28 21.45
N ASP A 69 -2.22 5.41 20.28
CA ASP A 69 -3.50 4.78 19.97
C ASP A 69 -3.30 3.60 19.03
N HIS A 70 -3.80 2.44 19.41
CA HIS A 70 -3.64 1.18 18.71
C HIS A 70 -4.84 0.83 17.81
N SER A 71 -5.79 1.74 17.61
CA SER A 71 -6.90 1.53 16.68
C SER A 71 -6.41 1.48 15.22
N VAL A 72 -7.17 0.79 14.36
CA VAL A 72 -6.88 0.69 12.92
C VAL A 72 -6.80 2.09 12.29
N ASN A 73 -7.74 2.97 12.64
CA ASN A 73 -7.78 4.32 12.09
C ASN A 73 -6.55 5.15 12.50
N SER A 74 -6.17 5.06 13.78
CA SER A 74 -4.98 5.75 14.28
C SER A 74 -3.70 5.20 13.64
N PHE A 75 -3.59 3.89 13.49
CA PHE A 75 -2.46 3.26 12.81
C PHE A 75 -2.30 3.80 11.38
N ILE A 76 -3.37 3.80 10.58
CA ILE A 76 -3.35 4.33 9.21
C ILE A 76 -2.99 5.81 9.21
N LYS A 77 -3.59 6.61 10.11
CA LYS A 77 -3.29 8.03 10.25
C LYS A 77 -1.82 8.29 10.55
N ASN A 78 -1.21 7.53 11.45
CA ASN A 78 0.22 7.66 11.76
C ASN A 78 1.10 7.34 10.53
N ILE A 79 0.73 6.33 9.73
CA ILE A 79 1.43 6.04 8.47
C ILE A 79 1.28 7.21 7.48
N GLU A 80 0.09 7.78 7.34
CA GLU A 80 -0.15 8.95 6.49
C GLU A 80 0.67 10.17 6.93
N ASP A 81 0.75 10.42 8.24
CA ASP A 81 1.55 11.51 8.80
C ASP A 81 3.07 11.32 8.53
N ILE A 82 3.55 10.06 8.56
CA ILE A 82 4.93 9.75 8.16
C ILE A 82 5.14 10.09 6.68
N LEU A 83 4.22 9.69 5.81
CA LEU A 83 4.30 9.95 4.37
C LEU A 83 4.27 11.46 4.08
N ASP A 84 3.46 12.24 4.81
CA ASP A 84 3.40 13.69 4.70
C ASP A 84 4.72 14.34 5.14
N ARG A 85 5.31 13.88 6.23
CA ARG A 85 6.61 14.40 6.72
C ARG A 85 7.77 14.18 5.75
N VAL A 86 7.70 13.16 4.92
CA VAL A 86 8.72 12.89 3.89
C VAL A 86 8.28 13.35 2.49
N ASN A 87 7.23 14.18 2.43
CA ASN A 87 6.72 14.83 1.21
C ASN A 87 6.34 13.85 0.08
N ILE A 88 5.77 12.69 0.43
CA ILE A 88 5.20 11.79 -0.59
C ILE A 88 3.93 12.45 -1.19
N PRO A 89 3.74 12.45 -2.51
CA PRO A 89 2.49 12.90 -3.15
C PRO A 89 1.24 12.22 -2.57
N LYS A 90 0.11 12.95 -2.54
CA LYS A 90 -1.13 12.47 -1.91
C LYS A 90 -1.98 11.59 -2.81
N SER A 91 -1.64 11.53 -4.09
CA SER A 91 -2.37 10.74 -5.08
C SER A 91 -1.48 10.33 -6.24
N LEU A 92 -1.89 9.31 -6.96
CA LEU A 92 -1.22 8.90 -8.18
C LEU A 92 -1.40 9.91 -9.33
N SER A 93 -2.48 10.71 -9.30
CA SER A 93 -2.68 11.79 -10.27
C SER A 93 -1.59 12.86 -10.18
N GLU A 94 -1.03 13.12 -9.00
CA GLU A 94 0.10 14.05 -8.82
C GLU A 94 1.41 13.57 -9.49
N ILE A 95 1.48 12.29 -9.83
CA ILE A 95 2.59 11.70 -10.60
C ILE A 95 2.15 11.27 -12.01
N ASN A 96 1.11 11.93 -12.54
CA ASN A 96 0.59 11.79 -13.91
C ASN A 96 0.01 10.41 -14.26
N VAL A 97 -0.53 9.67 -13.30
CA VAL A 97 -1.30 8.44 -13.56
C VAL A 97 -2.77 8.82 -13.80
N PRO A 98 -3.33 8.55 -15.00
CA PRO A 98 -4.70 8.92 -15.34
C PRO A 98 -5.73 7.95 -14.75
N GLU A 99 -6.97 8.42 -14.55
CA GLU A 99 -8.05 7.62 -13.94
C GLU A 99 -8.55 6.48 -14.83
N ASP A 100 -8.53 6.67 -16.14
CA ASP A 100 -9.04 5.71 -17.12
C ASP A 100 -8.24 4.39 -17.19
N CYS A 101 -7.07 4.34 -16.54
CA CYS A 101 -6.28 3.10 -16.46
C CYS A 101 -6.74 2.14 -15.35
N ALA A 102 -7.61 2.56 -14.42
CA ALA A 102 -7.87 1.84 -13.17
C ALA A 102 -8.27 0.38 -13.37
N LYS A 103 -9.27 0.12 -14.23
CA LYS A 103 -9.71 -1.25 -14.53
C LYS A 103 -8.60 -2.10 -15.13
N ARG A 104 -7.87 -1.57 -16.11
CA ARG A 104 -6.75 -2.27 -16.78
C ARG A 104 -5.62 -2.59 -15.82
N ILE A 105 -5.31 -1.69 -14.90
CA ILE A 105 -4.31 -1.91 -13.85
C ILE A 105 -4.78 -2.99 -12.88
N ALA A 106 -6.04 -2.96 -12.45
CA ALA A 106 -6.61 -3.98 -11.56
C ALA A 106 -6.58 -5.38 -12.20
N GLU A 107 -6.98 -5.52 -13.46
CA GLU A 107 -6.92 -6.78 -14.20
C GLU A 107 -5.50 -7.36 -14.27
N LYS A 108 -4.51 -6.52 -14.56
CA LYS A 108 -3.11 -6.94 -14.60
C LYS A 108 -2.55 -7.26 -13.22
N ALA A 109 -2.93 -6.48 -12.19
CA ALA A 109 -2.48 -6.68 -10.81
C ALA A 109 -2.94 -8.04 -10.24
N MET A 110 -4.10 -8.56 -10.65
CA MET A 110 -4.54 -9.91 -10.27
C MET A 110 -3.65 -11.03 -10.81
N LEU A 111 -2.93 -10.78 -11.90
CA LEU A 111 -2.02 -11.75 -12.52
C LEU A 111 -0.60 -11.68 -11.92
N ASP A 112 -0.31 -10.66 -11.13
CA ASP A 112 0.98 -10.50 -10.47
C ASP A 112 1.16 -11.48 -9.32
N GLN A 113 2.36 -12.03 -9.18
CA GLN A 113 2.67 -12.97 -8.10
C GLN A 113 2.44 -12.37 -6.70
N ALA A 114 2.69 -11.08 -6.53
CA ALA A 114 2.49 -10.39 -5.26
C ALA A 114 1.02 -10.37 -4.80
N TYR A 115 0.05 -10.41 -5.73
CA TYR A 115 -1.37 -10.51 -5.39
C TYR A 115 -1.68 -11.75 -4.53
N THR A 116 -1.05 -12.88 -4.83
CA THR A 116 -1.33 -14.16 -4.17
C THR A 116 -0.96 -14.16 -2.69
N THR A 117 -0.08 -13.27 -2.27
CA THR A 117 0.42 -13.15 -0.89
C THR A 117 -0.24 -12.04 -0.10
N ASN A 118 -1.28 -11.38 -0.66
CA ASN A 118 -2.03 -10.38 0.09
C ASN A 118 -2.81 -11.02 1.25
N PRO A 119 -2.82 -10.43 2.46
CA PRO A 119 -3.46 -11.03 3.62
C PRO A 119 -4.98 -11.20 3.48
N LYS A 120 -5.62 -10.39 2.66
CA LYS A 120 -7.05 -10.46 2.35
C LYS A 120 -7.24 -10.61 0.84
N LYS A 121 -7.99 -11.64 0.42
CA LYS A 121 -8.30 -11.83 -1.00
C LYS A 121 -9.15 -10.67 -1.50
N ALA A 122 -8.72 -10.02 -2.57
CA ALA A 122 -9.45 -8.94 -3.23
C ALA A 122 -10.10 -9.44 -4.52
N SER A 123 -11.32 -8.99 -4.80
CA SER A 123 -11.95 -9.17 -6.12
C SER A 123 -11.37 -8.20 -7.14
N LEU A 124 -11.76 -8.34 -8.41
CA LEU A 124 -11.40 -7.36 -9.44
C LEU A 124 -11.95 -5.97 -9.10
N GLU A 125 -13.19 -5.93 -8.65
CA GLU A 125 -13.88 -4.70 -8.25
C GLU A 125 -13.20 -4.03 -7.05
N ASP A 126 -12.76 -4.83 -6.06
CA ASP A 126 -11.99 -4.31 -4.92
C ASP A 126 -10.68 -3.66 -5.37
N LEU A 127 -9.94 -4.32 -6.27
CA LEU A 127 -8.69 -3.79 -6.79
C LEU A 127 -8.90 -2.54 -7.64
N GLU A 128 -9.94 -2.53 -8.49
CA GLU A 128 -10.29 -1.36 -9.30
C GLU A 128 -10.61 -0.16 -8.40
N GLU A 129 -11.40 -0.35 -7.36
CA GLU A 129 -11.73 0.70 -6.38
C GLU A 129 -10.48 1.20 -5.64
N ILE A 130 -9.59 0.29 -5.22
CA ILE A 130 -8.30 0.66 -4.60
C ILE A 130 -7.48 1.52 -5.55
N VAL A 131 -7.41 1.17 -6.83
CA VAL A 131 -6.66 1.96 -7.82
C VAL A 131 -7.30 3.32 -8.03
N ILE A 132 -8.63 3.40 -8.18
CA ILE A 132 -9.38 4.66 -8.33
C ILE A 132 -9.12 5.58 -7.13
N GLN A 133 -9.25 5.06 -5.91
CA GLN A 133 -8.99 5.84 -4.70
C GLN A 133 -7.55 6.32 -4.64
N SER A 134 -6.59 5.47 -5.03
CA SER A 134 -5.17 5.85 -5.05
C SER A 134 -4.86 6.94 -6.08
N ILE A 135 -5.60 6.98 -7.20
CA ILE A 135 -5.46 8.02 -8.23
C ILE A 135 -6.07 9.33 -7.76
N LYS A 136 -7.29 9.29 -7.21
CA LYS A 136 -8.04 10.51 -6.83
C LYS A 136 -7.54 11.12 -5.53
N LYS A 137 -7.45 10.31 -4.48
CA LYS A 137 -7.10 10.76 -3.14
C LYS A 137 -6.70 9.56 -2.28
N ALA A 138 -5.43 9.22 -2.25
CA ALA A 138 -4.94 8.12 -1.42
C ALA A 138 -4.98 8.45 0.10
N ARG A 139 -4.87 9.75 0.47
CA ARG A 139 -4.94 10.25 1.85
C ARG A 139 -5.35 11.75 1.94
#